data_94fb886bc9bde7039a8676220317a948
#
_entry.id   94fb886bc9bde7039a8676220317a948
#
_cell.length_a   1.000
_cell.length_b   1.000
_cell.length_c   1.000
_cell.angle_alpha   90.00
_cell.angle_beta   90.00
_cell.angle_gamma   90.00
#
_symmetry.space_group_name_H-M   'P 1'
#
loop_
_entity.id
_entity.type
_entity.pdbx_description
1 polymer ?
#
loop_
_entity_poly.entity_id
_entity_poly.type
_entity_poly.pdbx_seq_one_letter_code
_entity_poly.pdbx_strand_id
1 'polypeptide(L)'
;MAGNSSRKGAVRKGKKGPSKGTGGNNKKRLAGKGPTPKAEDRPYHAAAKRKKAAAKPARSGAAKPARSEKRSNFSHHGEMVAGRNAVLEALRADVPSTELIVARSIDIDDRIEESLKLALKKALPIREVHRADVEKISMNSQGIALSIKPYQYSSLDEILLRAAKPGLIVALDGVTDPRNLGAIIRSAAAFGADGVIIPERRSAAMTAAAWKTSAGAAARMQVAQVTNLNRRSEEHTSE
;
A
#
# COMPACT_ATOMS: atom_id res chain seq x y z
N MET A 1 46.34 19.13 32.76
CA MET A 1 45.39 20.19 32.35
C MET A 1 44.13 20.04 33.17
N ALA A 2 43.89 20.95 34.09
CA ALA A 2 42.76 20.86 35.02
C ALA A 2 41.47 21.22 34.27
N GLY A 3 40.53 20.30 34.25
CA GLY A 3 39.19 20.48 33.64
C GLY A 3 38.40 21.54 34.39
N ASN A 4 37.81 22.46 33.67
CA ASN A 4 36.98 23.56 34.14
C ASN A 4 35.64 23.04 34.70
N SER A 5 35.64 22.62 35.97
CA SER A 5 34.49 22.12 36.71
C SER A 5 33.64 23.18 37.43
N SER A 6 33.94 24.47 37.23
CA SER A 6 33.27 25.57 37.93
C SER A 6 32.52 26.53 37.01
N ARG A 7 31.59 26.02 36.18
CA ARG A 7 30.60 26.88 35.54
C ARG A 7 29.58 27.34 36.59
N LYS A 8 29.67 28.61 37.02
CA LYS A 8 28.61 29.26 37.80
C LYS A 8 27.29 29.15 37.06
N GLY A 9 26.41 28.28 37.53
CA GLY A 9 25.12 28.01 36.88
C GLY A 9 24.79 26.51 36.71
N ALA A 10 25.79 25.63 36.79
CA ALA A 10 25.57 24.19 36.64
C ALA A 10 25.17 23.48 37.93
N VAL A 11 25.40 24.10 39.10
CA VAL A 11 25.00 23.52 40.40
C VAL A 11 23.71 24.19 40.87
N ARG A 12 22.59 23.52 40.69
CA ARG A 12 21.33 23.93 41.36
C ARG A 12 21.52 23.77 42.86
N LYS A 13 21.65 24.89 43.57
CA LYS A 13 21.55 24.90 45.03
C LYS A 13 20.24 24.21 45.40
N GLY A 14 20.31 23.23 46.30
CA GLY A 14 19.25 22.32 46.70
C GLY A 14 17.89 23.00 46.82
N LYS A 15 16.91 22.46 46.16
CA LYS A 15 15.52 22.87 46.30
C LYS A 15 15.10 22.59 47.77
N LYS A 16 14.76 23.61 48.51
CA LYS A 16 14.04 23.48 49.77
C LYS A 16 12.67 22.85 49.47
N GLY A 17 12.51 21.59 49.79
CA GLY A 17 11.26 20.85 49.77
C GLY A 17 10.69 20.51 48.39
N PRO A 18 9.78 19.55 48.31
CA PRO A 18 9.09 19.20 47.10
C PRO A 18 8.33 20.43 46.61
N SER A 19 8.55 20.85 45.34
CA SER A 19 7.75 21.89 44.70
C SER A 19 6.34 21.32 44.55
N LYS A 20 5.44 21.69 45.43
CA LYS A 20 4.02 21.37 45.30
C LYS A 20 3.56 22.04 43.99
N GLY A 21 2.98 21.24 43.11
CA GLY A 21 2.40 21.78 41.88
C GLY A 21 1.43 22.91 42.17
N THR A 22 1.32 23.87 41.28
CA THR A 22 0.51 25.09 41.41
C THR A 22 -0.98 24.84 41.76
N GLY A 23 -1.44 23.60 41.75
CA GLY A 23 -2.82 23.21 42.05
C GLY A 23 -3.12 23.01 43.54
N GLY A 24 -2.11 22.98 44.45
CA GLY A 24 -2.32 22.54 45.84
C GLY A 24 -2.28 23.60 46.92
N ASN A 25 -1.74 24.79 46.71
CA ASN A 25 -1.36 25.68 47.79
C ASN A 25 -2.12 27.01 47.88
N ASN A 26 -3.10 27.30 47.08
CA ASN A 26 -3.82 28.57 47.17
C ASN A 26 -5.33 28.39 46.96
N LYS A 27 -5.97 27.76 47.92
CA LYS A 27 -7.44 27.71 48.01
C LYS A 27 -8.09 29.10 47.87
N LYS A 28 -7.43 30.16 48.38
CA LYS A 28 -7.92 31.54 48.26
C LYS A 28 -7.77 32.15 46.90
N ARG A 29 -6.82 31.74 46.04
CA ARG A 29 -6.67 32.22 44.68
C ARG A 29 -7.66 31.58 43.68
N LEU A 30 -8.17 30.39 44.04
CA LEU A 30 -9.21 29.71 43.26
C LEU A 30 -10.62 30.08 43.66
N ALA A 31 -10.79 30.84 44.74
CA ALA A 31 -12.07 31.32 45.24
C ALA A 31 -12.62 32.56 44.50
N GLY A 32 -12.02 32.95 43.36
CA GLY A 32 -12.25 34.26 42.72
C GLY A 32 -13.55 34.40 41.98
N LYS A 33 -14.40 33.53 41.66
CA LYS A 33 -15.69 33.73 40.96
C LYS A 33 -16.76 32.67 41.31
N GLY A 34 -16.76 32.16 42.53
CA GLY A 34 -17.70 31.12 42.96
C GLY A 34 -17.18 29.70 42.70
N PRO A 35 -17.88 28.67 43.19
CA PRO A 35 -17.49 27.29 43.05
C PRO A 35 -17.49 26.89 41.59
N THR A 36 -16.42 26.23 41.14
CA THR A 36 -16.36 25.69 39.79
C THR A 36 -17.58 24.78 39.54
N PRO A 37 -18.36 24.99 38.46
CA PRO A 37 -19.54 24.18 38.22
C PRO A 37 -19.19 22.69 38.16
N LYS A 38 -20.11 21.85 38.65
CA LYS A 38 -19.93 20.40 38.61
C LYS A 38 -19.59 19.93 37.19
N ALA A 39 -18.87 18.85 37.05
CA ALA A 39 -18.42 18.31 35.74
C ALA A 39 -19.57 18.12 34.77
N GLU A 40 -20.77 17.84 35.27
CA GLU A 40 -22.00 17.63 34.52
C GLU A 40 -22.58 18.91 33.91
N ASP A 41 -22.27 20.07 34.51
CA ASP A 41 -22.81 21.38 34.10
C ASP A 41 -21.87 22.16 33.18
N ARG A 42 -20.66 21.61 32.91
CA ARG A 42 -19.69 22.23 32.00
C ARG A 42 -19.97 21.82 30.57
N PRO A 43 -20.26 22.75 29.64
CA PRO A 43 -20.75 22.42 28.29
C PRO A 43 -19.79 21.53 27.48
N TYR A 44 -18.50 21.59 27.72
CA TYR A 44 -17.49 20.83 26.97
C TYR A 44 -16.96 19.59 27.70
N HIS A 45 -17.43 19.32 28.94
CA HIS A 45 -16.97 18.17 29.71
C HIS A 45 -17.66 16.87 29.26
N ALA A 46 -16.93 15.75 29.30
CA ALA A 46 -17.45 14.44 28.86
C ALA A 46 -18.71 14.02 29.67
N ALA A 47 -18.80 14.37 30.96
CA ALA A 47 -19.97 14.10 31.81
C ALA A 47 -21.21 14.86 31.33
N ALA A 48 -21.08 16.13 30.91
CA ALA A 48 -22.19 16.91 30.38
C ALA A 48 -22.71 16.34 29.04
N LYS A 49 -21.81 15.84 28.20
CA LYS A 49 -22.18 15.14 26.95
C LYS A 49 -22.96 13.86 27.24
N ARG A 50 -22.56 13.08 28.24
CA ARG A 50 -23.26 11.86 28.67
C ARG A 50 -24.66 12.20 29.23
N LYS A 51 -24.80 13.23 30.07
CA LYS A 51 -26.09 13.68 30.62
C LYS A 51 -27.04 14.16 29.52
N LYS A 52 -26.54 14.95 28.54
CA LYS A 52 -27.32 15.35 27.35
C LYS A 52 -27.71 14.19 26.45
N ALA A 53 -26.87 13.16 26.34
CA ALA A 53 -27.17 11.96 25.58
C ALA A 53 -28.25 11.11 26.27
N ALA A 54 -28.20 11.01 27.61
CA ALA A 54 -29.21 10.29 28.42
C ALA A 54 -30.55 11.03 28.53
N ALA A 55 -30.56 12.37 28.43
CA ALA A 55 -31.75 13.20 28.50
C ALA A 55 -32.51 13.38 27.16
N LYS A 56 -32.04 12.77 26.04
CA LYS A 56 -32.82 12.73 24.82
C LYS A 56 -33.97 11.74 24.99
N PRO A 57 -35.25 12.20 24.92
CA PRO A 57 -36.37 11.27 24.96
C PRO A 57 -36.23 10.28 23.81
N ALA A 58 -36.44 9.00 24.11
CA ALA A 58 -36.53 7.96 23.09
C ALA A 58 -37.59 8.37 22.10
N ARG A 59 -37.21 8.80 20.92
CA ARG A 59 -38.11 9.01 19.81
C ARG A 59 -38.78 7.68 19.50
N SER A 60 -40.04 7.57 19.86
CA SER A 60 -40.88 6.45 19.49
C SER A 60 -40.75 6.15 18.00
N GLY A 61 -40.61 4.89 17.71
CA GLY A 61 -40.28 4.37 16.42
C GLY A 61 -41.22 4.75 15.30
N ALA A 62 -40.70 5.50 14.35
CA ALA A 62 -41.01 5.31 12.97
C ALA A 62 -39.83 4.55 12.39
N ALA A 63 -40.02 3.27 12.11
CA ALA A 63 -39.07 2.40 11.44
C ALA A 63 -38.78 3.07 10.08
N LYS A 64 -37.64 3.75 9.96
CA LYS A 64 -37.05 3.99 8.66
C LYS A 64 -36.77 2.62 8.08
N PRO A 65 -37.16 2.35 6.82
CA PRO A 65 -36.81 1.09 6.20
C PRO A 65 -35.29 0.99 6.30
N ALA A 66 -34.82 -0.05 6.93
CA ALA A 66 -33.43 -0.44 6.94
C ALA A 66 -33.03 -0.62 5.48
N ARG A 67 -32.47 0.41 4.89
CA ARG A 67 -31.67 0.28 3.68
C ARG A 67 -30.48 -0.55 4.11
N SER A 68 -30.64 -1.84 3.98
CA SER A 68 -29.53 -2.78 4.05
C SER A 68 -28.57 -2.38 2.93
N GLU A 69 -27.67 -1.46 3.24
CA GLU A 69 -26.42 -1.41 2.50
C GLU A 69 -25.84 -2.79 2.69
N LYS A 70 -26.07 -3.65 1.72
CA LYS A 70 -25.25 -4.83 1.52
C LYS A 70 -23.83 -4.28 1.52
N ARG A 71 -23.15 -4.41 2.67
CA ARG A 71 -21.70 -4.27 2.73
C ARG A 71 -21.19 -5.29 1.72
N SER A 72 -20.90 -4.83 0.52
CA SER A 72 -20.19 -5.65 -0.43
C SER A 72 -18.89 -6.01 0.27
N ASN A 73 -18.75 -7.28 0.65
CA ASN A 73 -17.47 -7.83 1.04
C ASN A 73 -16.60 -7.77 -0.21
N PHE A 74 -15.97 -6.62 -0.39
CA PHE A 74 -15.07 -6.36 -1.49
C PHE A 74 -13.75 -7.02 -1.11
N SER A 75 -13.70 -8.36 -1.21
CA SER A 75 -12.49 -9.15 -1.04
C SER A 75 -11.77 -9.18 -2.38
N HIS A 76 -10.59 -8.57 -2.42
CA HIS A 76 -9.69 -8.66 -3.57
C HIS A 76 -8.71 -9.80 -3.34
N HIS A 77 -8.68 -10.72 -4.26
CA HIS A 77 -7.63 -11.72 -4.37
C HIS A 77 -6.72 -11.30 -5.52
N GLY A 78 -5.58 -10.69 -5.21
CA GLY A 78 -4.59 -10.31 -6.22
C GLY A 78 -3.98 -8.93 -5.98
N GLU A 79 -2.96 -8.62 -6.74
CA GLU A 79 -2.32 -7.30 -6.75
C GLU A 79 -3.22 -6.31 -7.51
N MET A 80 -3.32 -5.08 -6.97
CA MET A 80 -4.16 -4.04 -7.54
C MET A 80 -3.30 -2.86 -7.98
N VAL A 81 -3.57 -2.37 -9.18
CA VAL A 81 -3.04 -1.10 -9.70
C VAL A 81 -4.14 -0.06 -9.61
N ALA A 82 -3.89 1.06 -8.95
CA ALA A 82 -4.88 2.10 -8.75
C ALA A 82 -4.40 3.46 -9.26
N GLY A 83 -5.33 4.24 -9.82
CA GLY A 83 -5.08 5.57 -10.38
C GLY A 83 -5.07 5.60 -11.90
N ARG A 84 -5.59 6.71 -12.47
CA ARG A 84 -5.84 6.86 -13.93
C ARG A 84 -4.61 6.57 -14.79
N ASN A 85 -3.47 7.18 -14.47
CA ASN A 85 -2.24 6.96 -15.24
C ASN A 85 -1.70 5.55 -15.07
N ALA A 86 -1.67 5.03 -13.83
CA ALA A 86 -1.11 3.72 -13.55
C ALA A 86 -1.92 2.60 -14.23
N VAL A 87 -3.25 2.69 -14.21
CA VAL A 87 -4.15 1.73 -14.89
C VAL A 87 -3.98 1.80 -16.40
N LEU A 88 -3.96 3.00 -16.99
CA LEU A 88 -3.77 3.16 -18.42
C LEU A 88 -2.42 2.58 -18.88
N GLU A 89 -1.35 2.89 -18.17
CA GLU A 89 -0.03 2.36 -18.51
C GLU A 89 0.07 0.84 -18.32
N ALA A 90 -0.57 0.27 -17.29
CA ALA A 90 -0.63 -1.17 -17.12
C ALA A 90 -1.38 -1.85 -18.28
N LEU A 91 -2.49 -1.27 -18.72
CA LEU A 91 -3.24 -1.77 -19.88
C LEU A 91 -2.46 -1.64 -21.19
N ARG A 92 -1.73 -0.55 -21.41
CA ARG A 92 -0.83 -0.35 -22.57
C ARG A 92 0.35 -1.32 -22.56
N ALA A 93 0.89 -1.64 -21.37
CA ALA A 93 1.99 -2.57 -21.18
C ALA A 93 1.58 -4.05 -21.25
N ASP A 94 0.34 -4.35 -21.58
CA ASP A 94 -0.21 -5.72 -21.64
C ASP A 94 -0.07 -6.52 -20.35
N VAL A 95 -0.15 -5.84 -19.19
CA VAL A 95 -0.12 -6.52 -17.89
C VAL A 95 -1.31 -7.49 -17.80
N PRO A 96 -1.07 -8.79 -17.51
CA PRO A 96 -2.14 -9.76 -17.36
C PRO A 96 -3.12 -9.34 -16.26
N SER A 97 -4.36 -9.08 -16.63
CA SER A 97 -5.36 -8.51 -15.75
C SER A 97 -6.59 -9.41 -15.64
N THR A 98 -7.33 -9.29 -14.54
CA THR A 98 -8.56 -10.07 -14.30
C THR A 98 -9.82 -9.23 -14.50
N GLU A 99 -9.82 -7.99 -14.02
CA GLU A 99 -10.97 -7.08 -14.12
C GLU A 99 -10.53 -5.62 -14.04
N LEU A 100 -11.31 -4.74 -14.66
CA LEU A 100 -11.22 -3.30 -14.49
C LEU A 100 -12.34 -2.83 -13.56
N ILE A 101 -12.01 -2.11 -12.50
CA ILE A 101 -12.95 -1.58 -11.52
C ILE A 101 -13.06 -0.08 -11.70
N VAL A 102 -14.29 0.41 -11.88
CA VAL A 102 -14.56 1.82 -12.15
C VAL A 102 -15.64 2.34 -11.19
N ALA A 103 -15.47 3.53 -10.66
CA ALA A 103 -16.48 4.16 -9.83
C ALA A 103 -17.65 4.66 -10.66
N ARG A 104 -18.91 4.42 -10.21
CA ARG A 104 -20.14 4.82 -10.94
C ARG A 104 -20.22 6.30 -11.30
N SER A 105 -19.65 7.18 -10.48
CA SER A 105 -19.67 8.63 -10.69
C SER A 105 -18.25 9.15 -10.90
N ILE A 106 -17.57 8.59 -11.90
CA ILE A 106 -16.22 9.03 -12.27
C ILE A 106 -16.34 10.10 -13.37
N ASP A 107 -15.58 11.18 -13.24
CA ASP A 107 -15.40 12.13 -14.34
C ASP A 107 -14.58 11.45 -15.45
N ILE A 108 -15.20 11.29 -16.61
CA ILE A 108 -14.55 10.64 -17.76
C ILE A 108 -13.60 11.66 -18.40
N ASP A 109 -12.33 11.38 -18.31
CA ASP A 109 -11.27 12.06 -19.06
C ASP A 109 -10.71 11.12 -20.16
N ASP A 110 -9.85 11.64 -21.02
CA ASP A 110 -9.25 10.90 -22.11
C ASP A 110 -8.57 9.60 -21.66
N ARG A 111 -8.00 9.60 -20.44
CA ARG A 111 -7.31 8.42 -19.86
C ARG A 111 -8.30 7.34 -19.46
N ILE A 112 -9.43 7.72 -18.88
CA ILE A 112 -10.49 6.77 -18.53
C ILE A 112 -11.10 6.20 -19.79
N GLU A 113 -11.39 7.05 -20.78
CA GLU A 113 -11.93 6.60 -22.06
C GLU A 113 -11.00 5.61 -22.77
N GLU A 114 -9.71 5.92 -22.83
CA GLU A 114 -8.72 5.01 -23.41
C GLU A 114 -8.59 3.71 -22.60
N SER A 115 -8.60 3.79 -21.27
CA SER A 115 -8.56 2.61 -20.39
C SER A 115 -9.76 1.70 -20.62
N LEU A 116 -10.96 2.25 -20.79
CA LEU A 116 -12.17 1.50 -21.11
C LEU A 116 -12.08 0.85 -22.50
N LYS A 117 -11.61 1.58 -23.51
CA LYS A 117 -11.38 1.04 -24.87
C LYS A 117 -10.38 -0.12 -24.85
N LEU A 118 -9.28 0.02 -24.13
CA LEU A 118 -8.28 -1.05 -24.00
C LEU A 118 -8.82 -2.27 -23.26
N ALA A 119 -9.59 -2.05 -22.17
CA ALA A 119 -10.22 -3.13 -21.44
C ALA A 119 -11.22 -3.92 -22.31
N LEU A 120 -12.05 -3.22 -23.08
CA LEU A 120 -12.98 -3.85 -24.04
C LEU A 120 -12.23 -4.63 -25.12
N LYS A 121 -11.17 -4.06 -25.71
CA LYS A 121 -10.33 -4.74 -26.71
C LYS A 121 -9.71 -6.03 -26.17
N LYS A 122 -9.40 -6.06 -24.86
CA LYS A 122 -8.83 -7.23 -24.17
C LYS A 122 -9.89 -8.17 -23.58
N ALA A 123 -11.16 -7.91 -23.82
CA ALA A 123 -12.29 -8.63 -23.24
C ALA A 123 -12.22 -8.75 -21.70
N LEU A 124 -11.69 -7.70 -21.04
CA LEU A 124 -11.64 -7.63 -19.59
C LEU A 124 -13.01 -7.29 -19.03
N PRO A 125 -13.49 -7.99 -18.00
CA PRO A 125 -14.69 -7.61 -17.28
C PRO A 125 -14.53 -6.22 -16.68
N ILE A 126 -15.54 -5.36 -16.88
CA ILE A 126 -15.59 -4.02 -16.28
C ILE A 126 -16.63 -4.05 -15.17
N ARG A 127 -16.24 -3.78 -13.94
CA ARG A 127 -17.11 -3.76 -12.78
C ARG A 127 -17.28 -2.34 -12.24
N GLU A 128 -18.51 -1.87 -12.25
CA GLU A 128 -18.87 -0.60 -11.65
C GLU A 128 -19.19 -0.75 -10.17
N VAL A 129 -18.55 0.05 -9.34
CA VAL A 129 -18.72 0.05 -7.89
C VAL A 129 -18.93 1.46 -7.34
N HIS A 130 -19.28 1.59 -6.05
CA HIS A 130 -19.31 2.90 -5.42
C HIS A 130 -17.89 3.46 -5.26
N ARG A 131 -17.73 4.78 -5.38
CA ARG A 131 -16.44 5.46 -5.25
C ARG A 131 -15.73 5.11 -3.94
N ALA A 132 -16.47 5.03 -2.84
CA ALA A 132 -15.94 4.62 -1.54
C ALA A 132 -15.32 3.22 -1.54
N ASP A 133 -15.76 2.31 -2.41
CA ASP A 133 -15.19 0.97 -2.50
C ASP A 133 -13.87 0.97 -3.28
N VAL A 134 -13.74 1.81 -4.31
CA VAL A 134 -12.45 2.00 -5.02
C VAL A 134 -11.43 2.71 -4.12
N GLU A 135 -11.87 3.66 -3.31
CA GLU A 135 -11.01 4.36 -2.34
C GLU A 135 -10.48 3.45 -1.22
N LYS A 136 -11.19 2.35 -0.89
CA LYS A 136 -10.68 1.31 0.02
C LYS A 136 -9.49 0.55 -0.55
N ILE A 137 -9.42 0.39 -1.87
CA ILE A 137 -8.27 -0.25 -2.55
C ILE A 137 -7.04 0.64 -2.42
N SER A 138 -7.20 1.92 -2.73
CA SER A 138 -6.14 2.93 -2.63
C SER A 138 -6.75 4.32 -2.50
N MET A 139 -6.28 5.10 -1.55
CA MET A 139 -6.70 6.50 -1.39
C MET A 139 -6.41 7.34 -2.65
N ASN A 140 -5.42 6.95 -3.45
CA ASN A 140 -5.04 7.63 -4.69
C ASN A 140 -5.65 6.99 -5.94
N SER A 141 -6.72 6.18 -5.80
CA SER A 141 -7.33 5.44 -6.90
C SER A 141 -7.97 6.31 -7.98
N GLN A 142 -8.31 7.56 -7.65
CA GLN A 142 -8.98 8.49 -8.57
C GLN A 142 -10.23 7.88 -9.26
N GLY A 143 -10.87 6.92 -8.58
CA GLY A 143 -12.08 6.25 -9.06
C GLY A 143 -11.85 5.08 -10.02
N ILE A 144 -10.61 4.67 -10.29
CA ILE A 144 -10.32 3.54 -11.17
C ILE A 144 -9.23 2.65 -10.58
N ALA A 145 -9.38 1.34 -10.72
CA ALA A 145 -8.41 0.33 -10.33
C ALA A 145 -8.44 -0.87 -11.29
N LEU A 146 -7.30 -1.54 -11.45
CA LEU A 146 -7.12 -2.72 -12.26
C LEU A 146 -6.64 -3.86 -11.38
N SER A 147 -7.35 -4.98 -11.41
CA SER A 147 -6.92 -6.23 -10.77
C SER A 147 -6.00 -6.98 -11.71
N ILE A 148 -4.78 -7.28 -11.28
CA ILE A 148 -3.79 -8.01 -12.08
C ILE A 148 -3.66 -9.44 -11.61
N LYS A 149 -3.33 -10.31 -12.56
CA LYS A 149 -3.04 -11.71 -12.26
C LYS A 149 -1.67 -11.81 -11.59
N PRO A 150 -1.51 -12.67 -10.58
CA PRO A 150 -0.19 -13.00 -10.08
C PRO A 150 0.71 -13.48 -11.22
N TYR A 151 1.97 -13.06 -11.21
CA TYR A 151 2.94 -13.53 -12.20
C TYR A 151 3.19 -15.04 -12.01
N GLN A 152 3.16 -15.77 -13.11
CA GLN A 152 3.49 -17.19 -13.09
C GLN A 152 4.98 -17.35 -13.40
N TYR A 153 5.74 -17.74 -12.38
CA TYR A 153 7.16 -18.02 -12.53
C TYR A 153 7.36 -19.38 -13.22
N SER A 154 8.31 -19.43 -14.14
CA SER A 154 8.77 -20.67 -14.75
C SER A 154 9.67 -21.44 -13.79
N SER A 155 9.84 -22.73 -14.00
CA SER A 155 10.93 -23.48 -13.35
C SER A 155 12.24 -23.19 -14.06
N LEU A 156 13.37 -23.36 -13.33
CA LEU A 156 14.69 -23.21 -13.95
C LEU A 156 14.89 -24.27 -15.05
N ASP A 157 14.45 -25.49 -14.80
CA ASP A 157 14.57 -26.59 -15.76
C ASP A 157 13.83 -26.31 -17.07
N GLU A 158 12.65 -25.66 -17.01
CA GLU A 158 11.93 -25.22 -18.22
C GLU A 158 12.70 -24.18 -19.01
N ILE A 159 13.38 -23.25 -18.34
CA ILE A 159 14.22 -22.24 -19.01
C ILE A 159 15.40 -22.93 -19.68
N LEU A 160 16.10 -23.83 -18.99
CA LEU A 160 17.27 -24.54 -19.50
C LEU A 160 16.94 -25.43 -20.72
N LEU A 161 15.78 -26.11 -20.67
CA LEU A 161 15.33 -26.95 -21.80
C LEU A 161 15.04 -26.13 -23.07
N ARG A 162 14.64 -24.86 -22.93
CA ARG A 162 14.32 -23.99 -24.06
C ARG A 162 15.46 -23.07 -24.47
N ALA A 163 16.50 -22.98 -23.64
CA ALA A 163 17.65 -22.11 -23.90
C ALA A 163 18.35 -22.44 -25.21
N ALA A 164 18.81 -21.43 -25.91
CA ALA A 164 19.66 -21.56 -27.08
C ALA A 164 21.00 -22.26 -26.72
N LYS A 165 21.72 -22.72 -27.71
CA LYS A 165 23.06 -23.28 -27.51
C LYS A 165 24.08 -22.47 -28.30
N PRO A 166 24.93 -21.66 -27.64
CA PRO A 166 25.06 -21.44 -26.18
C PRO A 166 23.89 -20.59 -25.64
N GLY A 167 23.38 -20.95 -24.44
CA GLY A 167 22.33 -20.22 -23.73
C GLY A 167 22.89 -19.07 -22.90
N LEU A 168 22.07 -18.01 -22.75
CA LEU A 168 22.36 -16.86 -21.88
C LEU A 168 21.30 -16.74 -20.79
N ILE A 169 21.69 -16.97 -19.55
CA ILE A 169 20.81 -16.84 -18.39
C ILE A 169 21.35 -15.76 -17.48
N VAL A 170 20.47 -14.87 -17.01
CA VAL A 170 20.80 -13.77 -16.11
C VAL A 170 20.35 -14.12 -14.70
N ALA A 171 21.29 -14.35 -13.78
CA ALA A 171 21.00 -14.57 -12.37
C ALA A 171 21.15 -13.26 -11.58
N LEU A 172 20.12 -12.90 -10.78
CA LEU A 172 20.09 -11.67 -10.01
C LEU A 172 20.14 -11.98 -8.52
N ASP A 173 21.12 -11.43 -7.83
CA ASP A 173 21.21 -11.49 -6.38
C ASP A 173 21.02 -10.08 -5.78
N GLY A 174 20.23 -10.00 -4.68
CA GLY A 174 20.06 -8.78 -3.91
C GLY A 174 19.27 -7.65 -4.61
N VAL A 175 18.60 -7.90 -5.72
CA VAL A 175 17.72 -6.91 -6.39
C VAL A 175 16.39 -6.86 -5.65
N THR A 176 16.14 -5.79 -4.88
CA THR A 176 14.95 -5.64 -4.03
C THR A 176 13.89 -4.69 -4.60
N ASP A 177 14.26 -3.80 -5.52
CA ASP A 177 13.31 -2.89 -6.16
C ASP A 177 12.69 -3.53 -7.42
N PRO A 178 11.35 -3.68 -7.49
CA PRO A 178 10.67 -4.21 -8.66
C PRO A 178 10.93 -3.41 -9.95
N ARG A 179 11.18 -2.10 -9.86
CA ARG A 179 11.49 -1.26 -11.02
C ARG A 179 12.85 -1.64 -11.61
N ASN A 180 13.84 -1.89 -10.76
CA ASN A 180 15.15 -2.36 -11.20
C ASN A 180 15.05 -3.76 -11.81
N LEU A 181 14.28 -4.66 -11.21
CA LEU A 181 14.00 -5.97 -11.78
C LEU A 181 13.41 -5.85 -13.19
N GLY A 182 12.40 -5.04 -13.39
CA GLY A 182 11.80 -4.83 -14.71
C GLY A 182 12.78 -4.23 -15.73
N ALA A 183 13.62 -3.27 -15.31
CA ALA A 183 14.65 -2.69 -16.17
C ALA A 183 15.71 -3.71 -16.60
N ILE A 184 16.12 -4.58 -15.68
CA ILE A 184 17.07 -5.67 -15.98
C ILE A 184 16.44 -6.68 -16.94
N ILE A 185 15.19 -7.10 -16.72
CA ILE A 185 14.46 -7.99 -17.63
C ILE A 185 14.39 -7.40 -19.03
N ARG A 186 14.15 -6.10 -19.17
CA ARG A 186 14.17 -5.42 -20.48
C ARG A 186 15.54 -5.50 -21.14
N SER A 187 16.59 -5.25 -20.39
CA SER A 187 17.96 -5.32 -20.90
C SER A 187 18.34 -6.75 -21.26
N ALA A 188 18.04 -7.73 -20.40
CA ALA A 188 18.28 -9.15 -20.66
C ALA A 188 17.59 -9.60 -21.97
N ALA A 189 16.33 -9.21 -22.17
CA ALA A 189 15.61 -9.50 -23.40
C ALA A 189 16.24 -8.84 -24.63
N ALA A 190 16.76 -7.61 -24.52
CA ALA A 190 17.44 -6.92 -25.60
C ALA A 190 18.77 -7.58 -25.99
N PHE A 191 19.46 -8.20 -25.02
CA PHE A 191 20.70 -8.97 -25.25
C PHE A 191 20.43 -10.43 -25.65
N GLY A 192 19.18 -10.83 -25.81
CA GLY A 192 18.82 -12.18 -26.22
C GLY A 192 18.98 -13.24 -25.13
N ALA A 193 18.84 -12.86 -23.88
CA ALA A 193 18.85 -13.84 -22.80
C ALA A 193 17.63 -14.78 -22.88
N ASP A 194 17.84 -16.05 -22.51
CA ASP A 194 16.81 -17.09 -22.54
C ASP A 194 15.92 -17.03 -21.29
N GLY A 195 16.45 -16.49 -20.17
CA GLY A 195 15.70 -16.35 -18.95
C GLY A 195 16.40 -15.53 -17.88
N VAL A 196 15.65 -15.18 -16.86
CA VAL A 196 16.13 -14.48 -15.66
C VAL A 196 15.81 -15.31 -14.42
N ILE A 197 16.78 -15.44 -13.52
CA ILE A 197 16.65 -16.17 -12.26
C ILE A 197 16.72 -15.19 -11.11
N ILE A 198 15.80 -15.29 -10.17
CA ILE A 198 15.75 -14.49 -8.94
C ILE A 198 15.60 -15.40 -7.71
N PRO A 199 16.13 -15.01 -6.53
CA PRO A 199 15.84 -15.73 -5.30
C PRO A 199 14.37 -15.60 -4.90
N GLU A 200 13.81 -16.62 -4.24
CA GLU A 200 12.47 -16.53 -3.62
C GLU A 200 12.44 -15.53 -2.46
N ARG A 201 13.55 -15.36 -1.75
CA ARG A 201 13.65 -14.51 -0.57
C ARG A 201 14.63 -13.37 -0.82
N ARG A 202 14.34 -12.21 -0.20
CA ARG A 202 15.17 -10.98 -0.29
C ARG A 202 15.37 -10.48 -1.72
N SER A 203 14.40 -10.73 -2.57
CA SER A 203 14.39 -10.32 -3.96
C SER A 203 13.08 -9.60 -4.28
N ALA A 204 13.10 -8.75 -5.30
CA ALA A 204 11.89 -8.14 -5.85
C ALA A 204 11.03 -9.21 -6.52
N ALA A 205 9.71 -9.07 -6.40
CA ALA A 205 8.74 -9.87 -7.13
C ALA A 205 8.33 -9.20 -8.45
N MET A 206 7.76 -9.98 -9.36
CA MET A 206 7.16 -9.52 -10.61
C MET A 206 5.82 -8.82 -10.34
N THR A 207 5.89 -7.59 -9.88
CA THR A 207 4.75 -6.71 -9.62
C THR A 207 4.38 -5.88 -10.86
N ALA A 208 3.26 -5.13 -10.78
CA ALA A 208 2.88 -4.16 -11.81
C ALA A 208 3.99 -3.15 -12.14
N ALA A 209 4.79 -2.76 -11.13
CA ALA A 209 5.93 -1.87 -11.34
C ALA A 209 7.03 -2.52 -12.18
N ALA A 210 7.33 -3.80 -11.95
CA ALA A 210 8.27 -4.57 -12.75
C ALA A 210 7.74 -4.76 -14.19
N TRP A 211 6.47 -5.09 -14.36
CA TRP A 211 5.83 -5.16 -15.66
C TRP A 211 5.98 -3.86 -16.46
N LYS A 212 5.64 -2.72 -15.82
CA LYS A 212 5.75 -1.41 -16.46
C LYS A 212 7.17 -1.11 -16.91
N THR A 213 8.17 -1.28 -16.04
CA THR A 213 9.56 -0.96 -16.35
C THR A 213 10.21 -1.93 -17.33
N SER A 214 9.67 -3.14 -17.46
CA SER A 214 10.11 -4.12 -18.46
C SER A 214 9.71 -3.75 -19.89
N ALA A 215 8.83 -2.76 -20.08
CA ALA A 215 8.34 -2.31 -21.40
C ALA A 215 7.86 -3.47 -22.31
N GLY A 216 7.10 -4.41 -21.75
CA GLY A 216 6.56 -5.58 -22.46
C GLY A 216 7.54 -6.77 -22.53
N ALA A 217 8.80 -6.63 -22.14
CA ALA A 217 9.75 -7.74 -22.14
C ALA A 217 9.33 -8.89 -21.19
N ALA A 218 8.70 -8.55 -20.07
CA ALA A 218 8.21 -9.54 -19.08
C ALA A 218 7.14 -10.51 -19.66
N ALA A 219 6.47 -10.15 -20.74
CA ALA A 219 5.52 -11.04 -21.40
C ALA A 219 6.21 -12.15 -22.22
N ARG A 220 7.48 -11.97 -22.57
CA ARG A 220 8.25 -12.86 -23.44
C ARG A 220 9.43 -13.54 -22.73
N MET A 221 9.98 -12.86 -21.72
CA MET A 221 11.09 -13.35 -20.92
C MET A 221 10.59 -14.25 -19.80
N GLN A 222 11.12 -15.46 -19.72
CA GLN A 222 10.83 -16.35 -18.60
C GLN A 222 11.61 -15.90 -17.36
N VAL A 223 10.93 -15.85 -16.22
CA VAL A 223 11.55 -15.55 -14.93
C VAL A 223 11.33 -16.75 -14.01
N ALA A 224 12.41 -17.31 -13.49
CA ALA A 224 12.34 -18.39 -12.50
C ALA A 224 12.66 -17.88 -11.10
N GLN A 225 12.00 -18.46 -10.10
CA GLN A 225 12.35 -18.27 -8.69
C GLN A 225 13.06 -19.51 -8.17
N VAL A 226 14.19 -19.29 -7.49
CA VAL A 226 14.97 -20.36 -6.88
C VAL A 226 15.21 -20.08 -5.40
N THR A 227 15.25 -21.13 -4.60
CA THR A 227 15.49 -20.99 -3.15
C THR A 227 16.92 -20.57 -2.83
N ASN A 228 17.90 -21.01 -3.65
CA ASN A 228 19.32 -20.71 -3.48
C ASN A 228 20.02 -20.67 -4.84
N LEU A 229 20.58 -19.50 -5.19
CA LEU A 229 21.30 -19.30 -6.44
C LEU A 229 22.59 -20.12 -6.51
N ASN A 230 23.36 -20.19 -5.41
CA ASN A 230 24.66 -20.89 -5.40
C ASN A 230 24.50 -22.39 -5.66
N ARG A 231 23.56 -23.02 -4.97
CA ARG A 231 23.30 -24.45 -5.15
C ARG A 231 22.88 -24.77 -6.59
N ARG A 232 22.07 -23.92 -7.20
CA ARG A 232 21.61 -24.13 -8.58
C ARG A 232 22.67 -23.87 -9.63
N SER A 233 23.65 -22.99 -9.37
CA SER A 233 24.79 -22.80 -10.28
C SER A 233 25.75 -24.01 -10.27
N GLU A 234 25.89 -24.67 -9.13
CA GLU A 234 26.75 -25.88 -9.01
C GLU A 234 26.15 -27.11 -9.69
N GLU A 235 24.82 -27.29 -9.62
CA GLU A 235 24.10 -28.40 -10.25
C GLU A 235 24.21 -28.40 -11.79
N HIS A 236 24.45 -27.25 -12.41
CA HIS A 236 24.50 -27.10 -13.87
C HIS A 236 25.88 -26.80 -14.45
N THR A 237 26.92 -26.71 -13.62
CA THR A 237 28.33 -26.56 -14.08
C THR A 237 29.09 -27.88 -14.14
N SER A 238 28.48 -29.00 -13.76
CA SER A 238 29.15 -30.31 -13.67
C SER A 238 28.89 -31.20 -14.90
N GLU A 239 28.33 -30.69 -15.99
CA GLU A 239 28.26 -31.30 -17.30
C GLU A 239 29.14 -30.52 -18.30
#